data_9e43d68b97b49070bb859167824486cb
#
_entry.id   9e43d68b97b49070bb859167824486cb
#
_cell.length_a   1.000
_cell.length_b   1.000
_cell.length_c   1.000
_cell.angle_alpha   90.00
_cell.angle_beta   90.00
_cell.angle_gamma   90.00
#
_symmetry.space_group_name_H-M   'P 1'
#
loop_
_entity.id
_entity.type
_entity.pdbx_description
1 polymer ?
#
loop_
_entity_poly.entity_id
_entity_poly.type
_entity_poly.pdbx_seq_one_letter_code
_entity_poly.pdbx_strand_id
1 'polypeptide(L)'
;MAGLQLDFEWRITLATALLLPALIALGFWQLERAEEKAGLEARWSARQSEAPAPLSALASSDPQQLAYRRVSLQGRFLPGHYLLLDNRMHQGRFGNEVIGLLALDDSDQVVLVNRGWVPSDPARLVLPEVPAPEGAVTLTGHIYVSPGKPYLLGEQQLAPPWPVRIQAVDTEALAPLVATVTDAVLYPHPVRIDSGQPGALTVAWQLVNASPQKHQGYALQWFTMAAVLAFFFLLRSSNLWQLLTRKRHEA
;
A
#
# COMPACT_ATOMS: atom_id res chain seq x y z
N MET A 1 29.58 54.42 5.34
CA MET A 1 28.71 53.23 5.46
C MET A 1 29.30 52.13 4.59
N ALA A 2 29.74 51.03 5.17
CA ALA A 2 30.23 49.89 4.39
C ALA A 2 29.00 49.22 3.72
N GLY A 3 28.96 49.23 2.40
CA GLY A 3 27.90 48.56 1.62
C GLY A 3 28.05 47.05 1.64
N LEU A 4 26.99 46.35 1.25
CA LEU A 4 27.02 44.88 1.01
C LEU A 4 28.00 44.59 -0.14
N GLN A 5 28.99 43.74 0.16
CA GLN A 5 29.95 43.24 -0.83
C GLN A 5 29.69 41.75 -1.06
N LEU A 6 29.73 41.31 -2.32
CA LEU A 6 29.56 39.92 -2.71
C LEU A 6 30.88 39.37 -3.23
N ASP A 7 31.28 38.21 -2.72
CA ASP A 7 32.47 37.46 -3.13
C ASP A 7 32.06 36.03 -3.46
N PHE A 8 31.98 35.75 -4.77
CA PHE A 8 31.52 34.45 -5.28
C PHE A 8 32.72 33.55 -5.62
N GLU A 9 32.89 32.51 -4.82
CA GLU A 9 33.74 31.40 -5.21
C GLU A 9 32.97 30.51 -6.20
N TRP A 10 33.50 30.34 -7.43
CA TRP A 10 32.79 29.67 -8.53
C TRP A 10 32.36 28.23 -8.19
N ARG A 11 33.17 27.46 -7.42
CA ARG A 11 32.88 26.08 -7.03
C ARG A 11 31.70 26.00 -6.10
N ILE A 12 31.69 26.83 -5.06
CA ILE A 12 30.60 26.89 -4.09
C ILE A 12 29.32 27.40 -4.75
N THR A 13 29.45 28.41 -5.62
CA THR A 13 28.33 28.97 -6.37
C THR A 13 27.70 27.93 -7.29
N LEU A 14 28.53 27.19 -8.06
CA LEU A 14 28.03 26.13 -8.93
C LEU A 14 27.37 25.00 -8.13
N ALA A 15 28.00 24.54 -7.05
CA ALA A 15 27.42 23.50 -6.18
C ALA A 15 26.05 23.94 -5.60
N THR A 16 25.96 25.17 -5.11
CA THR A 16 24.70 25.71 -4.56
C THR A 16 23.66 25.88 -5.65
N ALA A 17 24.03 26.36 -6.85
CA ALA A 17 23.11 26.53 -7.97
C ALA A 17 22.52 25.22 -8.46
N LEU A 18 23.23 24.09 -8.28
CA LEU A 18 22.70 22.75 -8.61
C LEU A 18 21.91 22.13 -7.45
N LEU A 19 22.45 22.21 -6.24
CA LEU A 19 21.84 21.54 -5.08
C LEU A 19 20.57 22.24 -4.59
N LEU A 20 20.54 23.57 -4.56
CA LEU A 20 19.39 24.30 -4.02
C LEU A 20 18.09 24.03 -4.78
N PRO A 21 18.07 24.10 -6.13
CA PRO A 21 16.86 23.72 -6.89
C PRO A 21 16.50 22.24 -6.71
N ALA A 22 17.50 21.35 -6.63
CA ALA A 22 17.26 19.93 -6.43
C ALA A 22 16.58 19.64 -5.07
N LEU A 23 17.04 20.27 -3.99
CA LEU A 23 16.44 20.16 -2.65
C LEU A 23 15.00 20.68 -2.62
N ILE A 24 14.76 21.82 -3.27
CA ILE A 24 13.42 22.42 -3.39
C ILE A 24 12.50 21.48 -4.19
N ALA A 25 12.96 20.96 -5.32
CA ALA A 25 12.20 20.03 -6.16
C ALA A 25 11.82 18.75 -5.40
N LEU A 26 12.77 18.18 -4.61
CA LEU A 26 12.51 17.03 -3.75
C LEU A 26 11.47 17.35 -2.66
N GLY A 27 11.50 18.56 -2.10
CA GLY A 27 10.50 19.02 -1.15
C GLY A 27 9.10 19.03 -1.75
N PHE A 28 8.92 19.62 -2.92
CA PHE A 28 7.64 19.64 -3.63
C PHE A 28 7.19 18.25 -4.06
N TRP A 29 8.09 17.41 -4.55
CA TRP A 29 7.79 16.02 -4.88
C TRP A 29 7.24 15.24 -3.68
N GLN A 30 7.80 15.45 -2.48
CA GLN A 30 7.28 14.83 -1.26
C GLN A 30 5.89 15.35 -0.87
N LEU A 31 5.60 16.64 -1.08
CA LEU A 31 4.26 17.19 -0.85
C LEU A 31 3.22 16.57 -1.80
N GLU A 32 3.56 16.43 -3.08
CA GLU A 32 2.69 15.78 -4.07
C GLU A 32 2.39 14.33 -3.67
N ARG A 33 3.41 13.58 -3.20
CA ARG A 33 3.22 12.23 -2.66
C ARG A 33 2.33 12.21 -1.41
N ALA A 34 2.44 13.20 -0.53
CA ALA A 34 1.57 13.32 0.63
C ALA A 34 0.10 13.53 0.23
N GLU A 35 -0.16 14.38 -0.75
CA GLU A 35 -1.51 14.63 -1.27
C GLU A 35 -2.11 13.38 -1.94
N GLU A 36 -1.32 12.66 -2.76
CA GLU A 36 -1.74 11.39 -3.36
C GLU A 36 -2.18 10.38 -2.29
N LYS A 37 -1.37 10.22 -1.22
CA LYS A 37 -1.68 9.30 -0.12
C LYS A 37 -2.88 9.74 0.70
N ALA A 38 -3.03 11.04 0.97
CA ALA A 38 -4.20 11.59 1.63
C ALA A 38 -5.49 11.36 0.81
N GLY A 39 -5.42 11.51 -0.51
CA GLY A 39 -6.53 11.21 -1.41
C GLY A 39 -6.94 9.73 -1.41
N LEU A 40 -5.98 8.81 -1.28
CA LEU A 40 -6.26 7.38 -1.11
C LEU A 40 -6.94 7.08 0.22
N GLU A 41 -6.44 7.65 1.33
CA GLU A 41 -7.04 7.49 2.67
C GLU A 41 -8.45 8.08 2.73
N ALA A 42 -8.69 9.24 2.12
CA ALA A 42 -10.02 9.85 2.06
C ALA A 42 -11.02 8.99 1.28
N ARG A 43 -10.63 8.45 0.14
CA ARG A 43 -11.48 7.52 -0.65
C ARG A 43 -11.80 6.26 0.13
N TRP A 44 -10.82 5.69 0.80
CA TRP A 44 -11.04 4.54 1.67
C TRP A 44 -12.04 4.85 2.79
N SER A 45 -11.82 5.93 3.55
CA SER A 45 -12.71 6.33 4.65
C SER A 45 -14.15 6.57 4.18
N ALA A 46 -14.31 7.20 3.01
CA ALA A 46 -15.63 7.38 2.41
C ALA A 46 -16.30 6.04 2.08
N ARG A 47 -15.56 5.10 1.48
CA ARG A 47 -16.07 3.75 1.15
C ARG A 47 -16.38 2.90 2.39
N GLN A 48 -15.65 3.07 3.48
CA GLN A 48 -15.90 2.35 4.73
C GLN A 48 -17.23 2.75 5.40
N SER A 49 -17.71 3.97 5.18
CA SER A 49 -19.00 4.43 5.70
C SER A 49 -20.21 3.99 4.87
N GLU A 50 -19.99 3.46 3.66
CA GLU A 50 -21.08 2.96 2.81
C GLU A 50 -21.62 1.62 3.32
N ALA A 51 -22.92 1.39 3.15
CA ALA A 51 -23.51 0.10 3.44
C ALA A 51 -22.96 -0.98 2.48
N PRO A 52 -22.68 -2.21 2.96
CA PRO A 52 -22.27 -3.30 2.09
C PRO A 52 -23.38 -3.60 1.06
N ALA A 53 -23.01 -3.70 -0.21
CA ALA A 53 -23.91 -4.10 -1.28
C ALA A 53 -23.70 -5.58 -1.66
N PRO A 54 -24.73 -6.32 -2.10
CA PRO A 54 -24.53 -7.64 -2.68
C PRO A 54 -23.57 -7.57 -3.88
N LEU A 55 -22.68 -8.55 -4.03
CA LEU A 55 -21.69 -8.55 -5.12
C LEU A 55 -22.36 -8.56 -6.50
N SER A 56 -23.48 -9.27 -6.64
CA SER A 56 -24.30 -9.33 -7.86
C SER A 56 -24.79 -7.94 -8.32
N ALA A 57 -25.01 -7.00 -7.41
CA ALA A 57 -25.41 -5.63 -7.73
C ALA A 57 -24.26 -4.78 -8.33
N LEU A 58 -23.02 -5.25 -8.25
CA LEU A 58 -21.82 -4.52 -8.68
C LEU A 58 -21.17 -5.10 -9.94
N ALA A 59 -21.76 -6.12 -10.55
CA ALA A 59 -21.15 -6.93 -11.63
C ALA A 59 -20.74 -6.15 -12.90
N SER A 60 -21.30 -4.96 -13.13
CA SER A 60 -21.04 -4.14 -14.32
C SER A 60 -20.26 -2.86 -14.06
N SER A 61 -19.67 -2.69 -12.86
CA SER A 61 -19.00 -1.46 -12.48
C SER A 61 -17.55 -1.43 -12.95
N ASP A 62 -17.07 -0.24 -13.34
CA ASP A 62 -15.67 0.02 -13.65
C ASP A 62 -14.77 -0.41 -12.47
N PRO A 63 -13.64 -1.12 -12.70
CA PRO A 63 -12.71 -1.51 -11.66
C PRO A 63 -12.29 -0.37 -10.70
N GLN A 64 -12.14 0.85 -11.22
CA GLN A 64 -11.81 2.01 -10.37
C GLN A 64 -12.94 2.39 -9.41
N GLN A 65 -14.19 2.16 -9.81
CA GLN A 65 -15.38 2.39 -8.96
C GLN A 65 -15.57 1.25 -7.96
N LEU A 66 -15.11 0.04 -8.28
CA LEU A 66 -15.14 -1.13 -7.41
C LEU A 66 -14.10 -1.07 -6.30
N ALA A 67 -12.99 -0.36 -6.51
CA ALA A 67 -11.91 -0.28 -5.54
C ALA A 67 -12.40 0.18 -4.17
N TYR A 68 -12.17 -0.66 -3.15
CA TYR A 68 -12.58 -0.46 -1.76
C TYR A 68 -14.10 -0.46 -1.52
N ARG A 69 -14.93 -0.77 -2.51
CA ARG A 69 -16.38 -0.89 -2.33
C ARG A 69 -16.69 -1.99 -1.32
N ARG A 70 -17.55 -1.67 -0.34
CA ARG A 70 -18.02 -2.66 0.64
C ARG A 70 -19.01 -3.62 -0.01
N VAL A 71 -18.80 -4.91 0.25
CA VAL A 71 -19.65 -5.98 -0.28
C VAL A 71 -20.11 -6.93 0.81
N SER A 72 -21.29 -7.51 0.59
CA SER A 72 -21.81 -8.64 1.33
C SER A 72 -21.78 -9.87 0.42
N LEU A 73 -21.22 -10.97 0.93
CA LEU A 73 -21.09 -12.25 0.24
C LEU A 73 -21.83 -13.31 1.04
N GLN A 74 -22.56 -14.17 0.34
CA GLN A 74 -23.19 -15.36 0.91
C GLN A 74 -22.70 -16.58 0.14
N GLY A 75 -22.23 -17.61 0.85
CA GLY A 75 -21.66 -18.78 0.16
C GLY A 75 -20.97 -19.73 1.11
N ARG A 76 -20.18 -20.65 0.53
CA ARG A 76 -19.43 -21.68 1.27
C ARG A 76 -17.98 -21.66 0.85
N PHE A 77 -17.09 -21.65 1.84
CA PHE A 77 -15.67 -21.87 1.55
C PHE A 77 -15.42 -23.29 1.07
N LEU A 78 -14.56 -23.45 0.07
CA LEU A 78 -14.10 -24.78 -0.37
C LEU A 78 -13.08 -25.31 0.62
N PRO A 79 -13.40 -26.35 1.41
CA PRO A 79 -12.50 -26.86 2.45
C PRO A 79 -11.18 -27.37 1.87
N GLY A 80 -10.07 -27.07 2.52
CA GLY A 80 -8.73 -27.50 2.09
C GLY A 80 -8.17 -26.76 0.87
N HIS A 81 -8.97 -25.94 0.18
CA HIS A 81 -8.55 -25.20 -1.01
C HIS A 81 -8.38 -23.71 -0.69
N TYR A 82 -7.14 -23.31 -0.42
CA TYR A 82 -6.79 -21.92 -0.16
C TYR A 82 -5.37 -21.61 -0.65
N LEU A 83 -5.12 -20.33 -0.86
CA LEU A 83 -3.83 -19.82 -1.26
C LEU A 83 -3.14 -19.17 -0.07
N LEU A 84 -1.84 -19.30 -0.01
CA LEU A 84 -0.97 -18.66 0.98
C LEU A 84 -0.16 -17.57 0.29
N LEU A 85 -0.59 -16.32 0.42
CA LEU A 85 0.13 -15.17 -0.11
C LEU A 85 1.34 -14.90 0.77
N ASP A 86 2.50 -15.21 0.22
CA ASP A 86 3.78 -15.28 0.93
C ASP A 86 4.37 -13.91 1.26
N ASN A 87 5.37 -13.92 2.13
CA ASN A 87 6.19 -12.76 2.48
C ASN A 87 5.36 -11.60 3.08
N ARG A 88 4.41 -11.92 3.96
CA ARG A 88 3.58 -10.95 4.67
C ARG A 88 4.08 -10.76 6.10
N MET A 89 4.46 -9.51 6.41
CA MET A 89 4.91 -9.15 7.75
C MET A 89 3.77 -8.54 8.54
N HIS A 90 3.56 -9.04 9.77
CA HIS A 90 2.64 -8.43 10.72
C HIS A 90 3.32 -8.27 12.08
N GLN A 91 3.39 -7.05 12.59
CA GLN A 91 4.06 -6.71 13.86
C GLN A 91 5.48 -7.30 13.98
N GLY A 92 6.26 -7.22 12.90
CA GLY A 92 7.64 -7.73 12.86
C GLY A 92 7.76 -9.26 12.72
N ARG A 93 6.65 -10.00 12.62
CA ARG A 93 6.64 -11.45 12.45
C ARG A 93 6.36 -11.81 10.99
N PHE A 94 7.11 -12.80 10.49
CA PHE A 94 6.89 -13.38 9.18
C PHE A 94 5.64 -14.27 9.16
N GLY A 95 4.90 -14.23 8.04
CA GLY A 95 3.71 -15.05 7.85
C GLY A 95 3.14 -14.95 6.44
N ASN A 96 1.92 -15.41 6.31
CA ASN A 96 1.16 -15.45 5.06
C ASN A 96 -0.21 -14.79 5.24
N GLU A 97 -0.73 -14.15 4.19
CA GLU A 97 -2.17 -13.89 4.11
C GLU A 97 -2.85 -15.12 3.50
N VAL A 98 -3.97 -15.51 4.09
CA VAL A 98 -4.75 -16.69 3.66
C VAL A 98 -5.88 -16.24 2.76
N ILE A 99 -5.91 -16.78 1.55
CA ILE A 99 -6.95 -16.48 0.57
C ILE A 99 -7.77 -17.74 0.33
N GLY A 100 -8.98 -17.75 0.89
CA GLY A 100 -9.94 -18.83 0.70
C GLY A 100 -10.74 -18.67 -0.59
N LEU A 101 -11.23 -19.77 -1.13
CA LEU A 101 -12.14 -19.81 -2.24
C LEU A 101 -13.57 -19.90 -1.71
N LEU A 102 -14.40 -18.87 -1.92
CA LEU A 102 -15.80 -18.82 -1.50
C LEU A 102 -16.69 -19.02 -2.72
N ALA A 103 -17.36 -20.16 -2.81
CA ALA A 103 -18.41 -20.41 -3.80
C ALA A 103 -19.68 -19.67 -3.36
N LEU A 104 -20.21 -18.78 -4.21
CA LEU A 104 -21.39 -17.99 -3.91
C LEU A 104 -22.68 -18.82 -4.04
N ASP A 105 -23.65 -18.55 -3.16
CA ASP A 105 -24.94 -19.23 -3.19
C ASP A 105 -25.91 -18.63 -4.23
N ASP A 106 -25.67 -17.37 -4.67
CA ASP A 106 -26.57 -16.61 -5.56
C ASP A 106 -26.08 -16.54 -7.02
N SER A 107 -24.95 -17.19 -7.34
CA SER A 107 -24.39 -17.19 -8.69
C SER A 107 -23.40 -18.34 -8.90
N ASP A 108 -23.11 -18.69 -10.16
CA ASP A 108 -22.07 -19.64 -10.52
C ASP A 108 -20.65 -19.00 -10.45
N GLN A 109 -20.38 -18.27 -9.38
CA GLN A 109 -19.10 -17.60 -9.18
C GLN A 109 -18.40 -18.09 -7.92
N VAL A 110 -17.06 -18.11 -8.00
CA VAL A 110 -16.19 -18.28 -6.85
C VAL A 110 -15.37 -17.00 -6.64
N VAL A 111 -15.30 -16.56 -5.39
CA VAL A 111 -14.58 -15.33 -5.00
C VAL A 111 -13.35 -15.68 -4.18
N LEU A 112 -12.21 -15.08 -4.51
CA LEU A 112 -11.02 -15.12 -3.66
C LEU A 112 -11.23 -14.19 -2.46
N VAL A 113 -11.40 -14.77 -1.27
CA VAL A 113 -11.58 -14.01 -0.03
C VAL A 113 -10.29 -14.03 0.76
N ASN A 114 -9.62 -12.87 0.84
CA ASN A 114 -8.47 -12.71 1.73
C ASN A 114 -8.97 -12.64 3.17
N ARG A 115 -8.71 -13.70 3.93
CA ARG A 115 -9.19 -13.92 5.30
C ARG A 115 -8.31 -13.24 6.36
N GLY A 116 -7.15 -12.73 5.97
CA GLY A 116 -6.20 -12.10 6.87
C GLY A 116 -4.91 -12.92 7.03
N TRP A 117 -4.09 -12.49 7.98
CA TRP A 117 -2.75 -12.98 8.20
C TRP A 117 -2.68 -14.10 9.24
N VAL A 118 -1.76 -15.05 9.01
CA VAL A 118 -1.35 -16.09 9.96
C VAL A 118 0.18 -16.13 10.05
N PRO A 119 0.75 -16.48 11.22
CA PRO A 119 2.18 -16.73 11.32
C PRO A 119 2.57 -17.95 10.49
N SER A 120 3.77 -17.93 9.94
CA SER A 120 4.33 -19.03 9.17
C SER A 120 5.73 -19.37 9.64
N ASP A 121 6.16 -20.58 9.33
CA ASP A 121 7.53 -21.02 9.59
C ASP A 121 8.52 -20.17 8.76
N PRO A 122 9.45 -19.45 9.41
CA PRO A 122 10.48 -18.68 8.69
C PRO A 122 11.38 -19.55 7.81
N ALA A 123 11.57 -20.82 8.17
CA ALA A 123 12.31 -21.78 7.35
C ALA A 123 11.50 -22.30 6.17
N ARG A 124 10.19 -21.99 6.11
CA ARG A 124 9.26 -22.38 5.02
C ARG A 124 9.12 -23.86 4.77
N LEU A 125 9.44 -24.69 5.76
CA LEU A 125 9.38 -26.14 5.68
C LEU A 125 7.96 -26.68 5.88
N VAL A 126 7.16 -25.97 6.68
CA VAL A 126 5.79 -26.35 7.01
C VAL A 126 4.82 -25.25 6.55
N LEU A 127 3.77 -25.66 5.84
CA LEU A 127 2.69 -24.73 5.48
C LEU A 127 1.68 -24.63 6.65
N PRO A 128 1.18 -23.43 6.96
CA PRO A 128 0.16 -23.29 7.99
C PRO A 128 -1.14 -23.98 7.55
N GLU A 129 -1.68 -24.82 8.44
CA GLU A 129 -3.02 -25.38 8.27
C GLU A 129 -4.06 -24.37 8.75
N VAL A 130 -4.99 -24.01 7.88
CA VAL A 130 -6.02 -23.03 8.20
C VAL A 130 -7.39 -23.60 7.86
N PRO A 131 -8.16 -24.02 8.88
CA PRO A 131 -9.50 -24.54 8.62
C PRO A 131 -10.41 -23.46 8.05
N ALA A 132 -11.28 -23.86 7.14
CA ALA A 132 -12.37 -23.02 6.66
C ALA A 132 -13.55 -23.12 7.62
N PRO A 133 -14.41 -22.06 7.73
CA PRO A 133 -15.70 -22.18 8.38
C PRO A 133 -16.55 -23.27 7.72
N GLU A 134 -17.25 -24.05 8.53
CA GLU A 134 -18.16 -25.08 8.02
C GLU A 134 -19.50 -24.47 7.62
N GLY A 135 -20.12 -25.02 6.56
CA GLY A 135 -21.43 -24.63 6.09
C GLY A 135 -21.50 -23.30 5.35
N ALA A 136 -22.71 -22.79 5.19
CA ALA A 136 -22.96 -21.50 4.56
C ALA A 136 -22.58 -20.35 5.50
N VAL A 137 -21.91 -19.34 4.97
CA VAL A 137 -21.54 -18.14 5.70
C VAL A 137 -22.08 -16.90 4.99
N THR A 138 -22.40 -15.89 5.80
CA THR A 138 -22.60 -14.52 5.32
C THR A 138 -21.47 -13.68 5.89
N LEU A 139 -20.74 -12.98 5.05
CA LEU A 139 -19.63 -12.15 5.45
C LEU A 139 -19.63 -10.80 4.73
N THR A 140 -18.99 -9.83 5.32
CA THR A 140 -18.74 -8.53 4.70
C THR A 140 -17.24 -8.32 4.50
N GLY A 141 -16.92 -7.48 3.55
CA GLY A 141 -15.56 -7.10 3.21
C GLY A 141 -15.54 -5.98 2.20
N HIS A 142 -14.41 -5.76 1.60
CA HIS A 142 -14.26 -4.77 0.53
C HIS A 142 -13.48 -5.34 -0.66
N ILE A 143 -13.89 -4.93 -1.85
CA ILE A 143 -13.24 -5.35 -3.09
C ILE A 143 -11.83 -4.75 -3.13
N TYR A 144 -10.85 -5.59 -3.40
CA TYR A 144 -9.48 -5.17 -3.64
C TYR A 144 -9.18 -5.18 -5.15
N VAL A 145 -8.98 -3.99 -5.71
CA VAL A 145 -8.50 -3.83 -7.09
C VAL A 145 -7.02 -3.55 -7.05
N SER A 146 -6.23 -4.40 -7.69
CA SER A 146 -4.78 -4.19 -7.79
C SER A 146 -4.48 -2.92 -8.59
N PRO A 147 -3.59 -2.03 -8.12
CA PRO A 147 -3.23 -0.81 -8.85
C PRO A 147 -2.39 -1.07 -10.13
N GLY A 148 -2.14 -2.33 -10.46
CA GLY A 148 -1.40 -2.75 -11.64
C GLY A 148 -0.99 -4.22 -11.57
N LYS A 149 -0.25 -4.68 -12.57
CA LYS A 149 0.29 -6.05 -12.56
C LYS A 149 1.28 -6.21 -11.40
N PRO A 150 1.14 -7.25 -10.59
CA PRO A 150 2.05 -7.48 -9.47
C PRO A 150 3.46 -7.77 -9.97
N TYR A 151 4.44 -7.21 -9.27
CA TYR A 151 5.84 -7.58 -9.51
C TYR A 151 6.13 -8.95 -8.91
N LEU A 152 6.64 -9.86 -9.73
CA LEU A 152 7.02 -11.21 -9.33
C LEU A 152 8.55 -11.32 -9.35
N LEU A 153 9.12 -11.96 -8.33
CA LEU A 153 10.55 -12.26 -8.26
C LEU A 153 10.96 -13.43 -9.18
N GLY A 154 9.97 -14.15 -9.72
CA GLY A 154 10.12 -15.31 -10.59
C GLY A 154 8.76 -15.87 -10.96
N GLU A 155 8.73 -16.90 -11.79
CA GLU A 155 7.49 -17.57 -12.15
C GLU A 155 6.81 -18.22 -10.94
N GLN A 156 5.51 -18.01 -10.79
CA GLN A 156 4.71 -18.66 -9.76
C GLN A 156 4.37 -20.08 -10.21
N GLN A 157 4.61 -21.07 -9.35
CA GLN A 157 4.13 -22.43 -9.57
C GLN A 157 2.68 -22.55 -9.08
N LEU A 158 1.74 -22.38 -10.01
CA LEU A 158 0.30 -22.41 -9.72
C LEU A 158 -0.25 -23.82 -10.03
N ALA A 159 0.12 -24.78 -9.19
CA ALA A 159 -0.30 -26.18 -9.34
C ALA A 159 -0.53 -26.83 -7.96
N PRO A 160 -1.43 -27.84 -7.88
CA PRO A 160 -1.55 -28.68 -6.68
C PRO A 160 -0.22 -29.30 -6.27
N PRO A 161 -0.06 -29.75 -5.00
CA PRO A 161 -1.13 -29.90 -3.99
C PRO A 161 -1.53 -28.60 -3.29
N TRP A 162 -2.77 -28.54 -2.82
CA TRP A 162 -3.26 -27.48 -1.93
C TRP A 162 -2.80 -27.66 -0.48
N PRO A 163 -2.59 -26.59 0.31
CA PRO A 163 -2.69 -25.16 -0.11
C PRO A 163 -1.52 -24.74 -1.01
N VAL A 164 -1.79 -23.81 -1.93
CA VAL A 164 -0.78 -23.32 -2.89
C VAL A 164 -0.19 -22.01 -2.39
N ARG A 165 1.15 -21.93 -2.34
CA ARG A 165 1.87 -20.70 -2.01
C ARG A 165 1.99 -19.81 -3.24
N ILE A 166 1.64 -18.53 -3.10
CA ILE A 166 1.71 -17.53 -4.17
C ILE A 166 2.50 -16.28 -3.71
N GLN A 167 3.15 -15.60 -4.65
CA GLN A 167 3.86 -14.33 -4.39
C GLN A 167 2.92 -13.13 -4.56
N ALA A 168 1.93 -13.25 -5.44
CA ALA A 168 0.96 -12.20 -5.72
C ALA A 168 -0.37 -12.80 -6.15
N VAL A 169 -1.45 -12.04 -5.94
CA VAL A 169 -2.78 -12.42 -6.40
C VAL A 169 -2.98 -11.85 -7.80
N ASP A 170 -2.90 -12.71 -8.78
CA ASP A 170 -3.25 -12.45 -10.17
C ASP A 170 -4.41 -13.39 -10.53
N THR A 171 -5.62 -12.84 -10.59
CA THR A 171 -6.83 -13.64 -10.79
C THR A 171 -6.87 -14.31 -12.16
N GLU A 172 -6.31 -13.68 -13.20
CA GLU A 172 -6.21 -14.29 -14.54
C GLU A 172 -5.28 -15.50 -14.50
N ALA A 173 -4.11 -15.37 -13.89
CA ALA A 173 -3.16 -16.47 -13.76
C ALA A 173 -3.67 -17.59 -12.83
N LEU A 174 -4.50 -17.25 -11.81
CA LEU A 174 -5.06 -18.21 -10.87
C LEU A 174 -6.30 -18.96 -11.39
N ALA A 175 -6.98 -18.45 -12.42
CA ALA A 175 -8.20 -19.05 -12.93
C ALA A 175 -8.04 -20.52 -13.34
N PRO A 176 -6.98 -20.97 -14.05
CA PRO A 176 -6.79 -22.38 -14.37
C PRO A 176 -6.61 -23.27 -13.14
N LEU A 177 -5.92 -22.78 -12.09
CA LEU A 177 -5.77 -23.51 -10.83
C LEU A 177 -7.10 -23.66 -10.11
N VAL A 178 -7.91 -22.61 -10.05
CA VAL A 178 -9.24 -22.63 -9.42
C VAL A 178 -10.17 -23.57 -10.16
N ALA A 179 -10.10 -23.63 -11.48
CA ALA A 179 -10.88 -24.54 -12.31
C ALA A 179 -10.57 -26.05 -12.07
N THR A 180 -9.48 -26.38 -11.38
CA THR A 180 -9.22 -27.77 -10.96
C THR A 180 -10.09 -28.25 -9.82
N VAL A 181 -10.77 -27.35 -9.10
CA VAL A 181 -11.52 -27.64 -7.86
C VAL A 181 -12.98 -27.19 -7.90
N THR A 182 -13.37 -26.41 -8.91
CA THR A 182 -14.77 -25.97 -9.11
C THR A 182 -15.00 -25.55 -10.56
N ASP A 183 -16.21 -25.81 -11.06
CA ASP A 183 -16.65 -25.32 -12.38
C ASP A 183 -17.14 -23.86 -12.34
N ALA A 184 -17.25 -23.27 -11.14
CA ALA A 184 -17.69 -21.89 -10.97
C ALA A 184 -16.68 -20.89 -11.54
N VAL A 185 -17.19 -19.80 -12.11
CA VAL A 185 -16.35 -18.75 -12.73
C VAL A 185 -15.66 -17.91 -11.65
N LEU A 186 -14.35 -17.74 -11.76
CA LEU A 186 -13.60 -16.93 -10.83
C LEU A 186 -13.96 -15.43 -11.00
N TYR A 187 -14.43 -14.80 -9.91
CA TYR A 187 -14.66 -13.36 -9.88
C TYR A 187 -13.33 -12.60 -10.00
N PRO A 188 -13.23 -11.56 -10.85
CA PRO A 188 -11.95 -10.97 -11.23
C PRO A 188 -11.22 -10.21 -10.11
N HIS A 189 -11.92 -9.84 -9.03
CA HIS A 189 -11.33 -9.07 -7.94
C HIS A 189 -11.43 -9.81 -6.61
N PRO A 190 -10.34 -9.98 -5.87
CA PRO A 190 -10.41 -10.56 -4.53
C PRO A 190 -11.12 -9.60 -3.56
N VAL A 191 -11.77 -10.20 -2.56
CA VAL A 191 -12.40 -9.47 -1.47
C VAL A 191 -11.54 -9.61 -0.21
N ARG A 192 -11.25 -8.52 0.47
CA ARG A 192 -10.62 -8.49 1.79
C ARG A 192 -11.71 -8.47 2.85
N ILE A 193 -11.74 -9.50 3.69
CA ILE A 193 -12.75 -9.67 4.73
C ILE A 193 -12.66 -8.59 5.81
N ASP A 194 -13.80 -8.18 6.38
CA ASP A 194 -13.82 -7.32 7.56
C ASP A 194 -13.43 -8.13 8.81
N SER A 195 -12.90 -7.47 9.84
CA SER A 195 -12.57 -8.13 11.10
C SER A 195 -13.84 -8.67 11.79
N GLY A 196 -13.70 -9.82 12.49
CA GLY A 196 -14.80 -10.43 13.22
C GLY A 196 -15.83 -11.19 12.37
N GLN A 197 -15.66 -11.23 11.05
CA GLN A 197 -16.52 -12.02 10.16
C GLN A 197 -16.20 -13.53 10.26
N PRO A 198 -17.14 -14.41 9.90
CA PRO A 198 -16.89 -15.85 9.86
C PRO A 198 -15.68 -16.19 8.99
N GLY A 199 -14.68 -16.85 9.58
CA GLY A 199 -13.44 -17.20 8.89
C GLY A 199 -12.38 -16.09 8.81
N ALA A 200 -12.61 -14.92 9.39
CA ALA A 200 -11.60 -13.89 9.51
C ALA A 200 -10.48 -14.34 10.45
N LEU A 201 -9.25 -14.07 10.03
CA LEU A 201 -8.01 -14.32 10.78
C LEU A 201 -7.49 -12.99 11.35
N THR A 202 -6.19 -12.78 11.41
CA THR A 202 -5.66 -11.48 11.81
C THR A 202 -5.82 -10.48 10.67
N VAL A 203 -6.81 -9.61 10.80
CA VAL A 203 -7.15 -8.58 9.80
C VAL A 203 -6.44 -7.28 10.14
N ALA A 204 -5.53 -6.84 9.27
CA ALA A 204 -4.79 -5.58 9.40
C ALA A 204 -4.46 -5.02 8.00
N TRP A 205 -5.51 -4.59 7.29
CA TRP A 205 -5.34 -4.08 5.92
C TRP A 205 -4.61 -2.74 5.93
N GLN A 206 -3.41 -2.73 5.37
CA GLN A 206 -2.67 -1.50 5.12
C GLN A 206 -3.02 -0.96 3.74
N LEU A 207 -3.52 0.26 3.70
CA LEU A 207 -3.89 0.95 2.46
C LEU A 207 -2.70 1.56 1.75
N VAL A 208 -1.76 2.06 2.54
CA VAL A 208 -0.58 2.78 2.06
C VAL A 208 0.64 2.33 2.85
N ASN A 209 1.76 2.15 2.14
CA ASN A 209 3.02 1.75 2.75
C ASN A 209 3.67 2.87 3.60
N ALA A 210 3.28 4.14 3.35
CA ALA A 210 3.73 5.30 4.10
C ALA A 210 2.58 6.29 4.23
N SER A 211 2.36 6.79 5.45
CA SER A 211 1.31 7.77 5.71
C SER A 211 1.62 9.13 5.07
N PRO A 212 0.61 9.97 4.77
CA PRO A 212 0.79 11.33 4.28
C PRO A 212 1.73 12.15 5.16
N GLN A 213 1.61 12.01 6.49
CA GLN A 213 2.41 12.71 7.49
C GLN A 213 3.90 12.41 7.37
N LYS A 214 4.26 11.16 6.98
CA LYS A 214 5.66 10.78 6.76
C LYS A 214 6.27 11.52 5.57
N HIS A 215 5.52 11.66 4.49
CA HIS A 215 5.93 12.44 3.32
C HIS A 215 6.02 13.93 3.63
N GLN A 216 5.09 14.49 4.40
CA GLN A 216 5.17 15.87 4.90
C GLN A 216 6.42 16.11 5.75
N GLY A 217 6.77 15.16 6.63
CA GLY A 217 8.00 15.20 7.40
C GLY A 217 9.26 15.24 6.53
N TYR A 218 9.32 14.42 5.48
CA TYR A 218 10.42 14.48 4.51
C TYR A 218 10.44 15.79 3.72
N ALA A 219 9.30 16.32 3.31
CA ALA A 219 9.24 17.63 2.64
C ALA A 219 9.84 18.73 3.53
N LEU A 220 9.48 18.76 4.82
CA LEU A 220 10.06 19.69 5.77
C LEU A 220 11.59 19.55 5.88
N GLN A 221 12.11 18.32 5.88
CA GLN A 221 13.56 18.09 5.91
C GLN A 221 14.25 18.66 4.66
N TRP A 222 13.69 18.41 3.46
CA TRP A 222 14.24 18.92 2.21
C TRP A 222 14.24 20.44 2.15
N PHE A 223 13.14 21.09 2.53
CA PHE A 223 13.07 22.57 2.58
C PHE A 223 13.99 23.15 3.66
N THR A 224 14.13 22.48 4.80
CA THR A 224 15.08 22.92 5.84
C THR A 224 16.52 22.85 5.34
N MET A 225 16.90 21.76 4.64
CA MET A 225 18.25 21.64 4.03
C MET A 225 18.45 22.72 2.97
N ALA A 226 17.46 23.01 2.15
CA ALA A 226 17.52 24.11 1.17
C ALA A 226 17.73 25.46 1.83
N ALA A 227 16.98 25.76 2.89
CA ALA A 227 17.10 27.01 3.65
C ALA A 227 18.46 27.14 4.33
N VAL A 228 18.98 26.07 4.93
CA VAL A 228 20.30 26.02 5.54
C VAL A 228 21.40 26.23 4.50
N LEU A 229 21.31 25.53 3.35
CA LEU A 229 22.26 25.73 2.26
C LEU A 229 22.27 27.17 1.74
N ALA A 230 21.09 27.75 1.50
CA ALA A 230 20.96 29.14 1.06
C ALA A 230 21.54 30.13 2.10
N PHE A 231 21.23 29.89 3.38
CA PHE A 231 21.74 30.70 4.47
C PHE A 231 23.26 30.68 4.54
N PHE A 232 23.89 29.51 4.54
CA PHE A 232 25.36 29.42 4.58
C PHE A 232 26.00 29.94 3.32
N PHE A 233 25.38 29.75 2.15
CA PHE A 233 25.86 30.34 0.90
C PHE A 233 25.87 31.87 0.97
N LEU A 234 24.80 32.50 1.48
CA LEU A 234 24.73 33.94 1.67
C LEU A 234 25.79 34.46 2.65
N LEU A 235 25.98 33.79 3.78
CA LEU A 235 27.02 34.16 4.76
C LEU A 235 28.43 34.04 4.17
N ARG A 236 28.72 33.00 3.37
CA ARG A 236 30.04 32.77 2.80
C ARG A 236 30.33 33.68 1.62
N SER A 237 29.29 33.98 0.81
CA SER A 237 29.42 34.77 -0.42
C SER A 237 29.20 36.27 -0.21
N SER A 238 29.06 36.73 1.05
CA SER A 238 28.85 38.15 1.36
C SER A 238 29.55 38.56 2.65
N ASN A 239 29.71 39.86 2.84
CA ASN A 239 30.19 40.47 4.09
C ASN A 239 29.08 40.66 5.13
N LEU A 240 27.97 39.95 5.01
CA LEU A 240 26.77 40.09 5.85
C LEU A 240 27.08 39.84 7.33
N TRP A 241 27.91 38.83 7.63
CA TRP A 241 28.36 38.55 9.00
C TRP A 241 29.14 39.72 9.63
N GLN A 242 30.01 40.35 8.88
CA GLN A 242 30.79 41.49 9.37
C GLN A 242 29.90 42.71 9.64
N LEU A 243 28.88 42.95 8.80
CA LEU A 243 27.92 44.02 8.97
C LEU A 243 27.02 43.80 10.20
N LEU A 244 26.62 42.56 10.49
CA LEU A 244 25.81 42.19 11.65
C LEU A 244 26.60 42.29 12.97
N THR A 245 27.86 41.85 12.99
CA THR A 245 28.70 41.89 14.19
C THR A 245 29.19 43.30 14.51
N ARG A 246 29.43 44.16 13.51
CA ARG A 246 29.87 45.54 13.69
C ARG A 246 28.82 46.42 14.39
N LYS A 247 27.54 46.23 14.05
CA LYS A 247 26.43 46.94 14.74
C LYS A 247 26.31 46.63 16.23
N ARG A 248 26.88 45.51 16.71
CA ARG A 248 26.84 45.11 18.11
C ARG A 248 27.91 45.76 18.97
N HIS A 249 28.95 46.35 18.36
CA HIS A 249 30.01 47.08 19.08
C HIS A 249 29.82 48.59 19.11
N GLU A 250 28.85 49.11 18.34
CA GLU A 250 28.54 50.58 18.30
C GLU A 250 27.25 50.92 19.09
N ALA A 251 26.59 49.93 19.74
CA ALA A 251 25.44 50.09 20.63
C ALA A 251 25.83 49.77 22.09
#